data_e546212a88e45a4c90d46392f76dddec
#
_entry.id   e546212a88e45a4c90d46392f76dddec
#
_cell.length_a   1.000
_cell.length_b   1.000
_cell.length_c   1.000
_cell.angle_alpha   90.00
_cell.angle_beta   90.00
_cell.angle_gamma   90.00
#
_symmetry.space_group_name_H-M   'P 1'
#
loop_
_entity.id
_entity.type
_entity.pdbx_description
1 polymer ?
#
loop_
_entity_poly.entity_id
_entity_poly.type
_entity_poly.pdbx_seq_one_letter_code
_entity_poly.pdbx_strand_id
1 'polypeptide(L)'
;MTQSSPGGDAERALLSVGAARSLILDTLSPIEGWECVAVRAALDRVLARDVIAPCNVPAYDNSAMDGYAVRAADLASDAETALALVGTAFAGHPFAHTVGAGEAVRIMTGAPVPEGADTIVMQELTRREGEQVRVPAGLKKGQNLRRAGEDLAAGSIALAAGTRCGPAELGLIASLGIAEVVVHRPLRVAFFSTGDEITSIGLPLAPGKVYDSNRYTLFGALSRLGCELLDMGVIPDEAAALEAALRDAAQAADVIITSGGVSVGEADFIREMMARMGEVSFWKLAIKPGRPMAFGRIGDAVLFGLPGNPVAVLVSFYQFVQDALLKLLGVNPLPPAEHFAVRADFVLRKRPGHVEYLRGRLQRDGAELTVAMAGAQGSGVLRSMSDADCFVVLPEDCTAVQPGDMVFIQPFNGLV
;
A
#
# COMPACT_ATOMS: atom_id res chain seq x y z
N MET A 1 63.00 -16.86 12.02
CA MET A 1 62.13 -15.67 11.82
C MET A 1 60.98 -16.12 10.93
N THR A 2 59.92 -16.58 11.52
CA THR A 2 58.71 -17.07 10.87
C THR A 2 57.74 -15.91 10.75
N GLN A 3 57.46 -15.46 9.51
CA GLN A 3 56.41 -14.49 9.21
C GLN A 3 55.07 -15.19 9.32
N SER A 4 54.31 -14.82 10.33
CA SER A 4 52.89 -15.17 10.45
C SER A 4 52.07 -14.27 9.51
N SER A 5 51.42 -14.89 8.54
CA SER A 5 50.39 -14.26 7.71
C SER A 5 49.15 -13.88 8.56
N PRO A 6 48.61 -12.70 8.44
CA PRO A 6 47.34 -12.35 9.07
C PRO A 6 46.19 -12.75 8.17
N GLY A 7 45.81 -14.02 8.23
CA GLY A 7 44.56 -14.55 7.69
C GLY A 7 43.50 -14.60 8.76
N GLY A 8 43.06 -13.48 9.26
CA GLY A 8 41.87 -13.39 10.08
C GLY A 8 40.63 -13.35 9.18
N ASP A 9 39.83 -14.43 9.14
CA ASP A 9 38.44 -14.43 8.71
C ASP A 9 37.69 -13.43 9.61
N ALA A 10 37.64 -12.18 9.18
CA ALA A 10 36.65 -11.26 9.69
C ALA A 10 35.29 -11.88 9.30
N GLU A 11 34.65 -12.55 10.25
CA GLU A 11 33.25 -12.95 10.19
C GLU A 11 32.49 -11.70 9.71
N ARG A 12 32.08 -11.66 8.41
CA ARG A 12 31.36 -10.51 7.87
C ARG A 12 30.11 -10.38 8.71
N ALA A 13 30.03 -9.31 9.49
CA ALA A 13 28.90 -9.02 10.36
C ALA A 13 27.60 -9.15 9.59
N LEU A 14 26.61 -9.84 10.16
CA LEU A 14 25.29 -9.96 9.57
C LEU A 14 24.70 -8.56 9.41
N LEU A 15 24.12 -8.29 8.22
CA LEU A 15 23.44 -7.03 7.96
C LEU A 15 22.05 -7.07 8.61
N SER A 16 21.70 -6.07 9.44
CA SER A 16 20.38 -6.01 10.04
C SER A 16 19.29 -5.79 8.99
N VAL A 17 18.05 -6.21 9.28
CA VAL A 17 16.90 -6.04 8.38
C VAL A 17 16.69 -4.56 8.03
N GLY A 18 16.76 -3.67 9.02
CA GLY A 18 16.62 -2.22 8.80
C GLY A 18 17.71 -1.64 7.90
N ALA A 19 18.99 -2.01 8.14
CA ALA A 19 20.10 -1.53 7.33
C ALA A 19 20.00 -2.04 5.87
N ALA A 20 19.64 -3.31 5.67
CA ALA A 20 19.43 -3.87 4.32
C ALA A 20 18.31 -3.15 3.58
N ARG A 21 17.17 -2.93 4.25
CA ARG A 21 16.03 -2.20 3.68
C ARG A 21 16.41 -0.78 3.29
N SER A 22 17.11 -0.04 4.15
CA SER A 22 17.58 1.32 3.83
C SER A 22 18.53 1.32 2.65
N LEU A 23 19.53 0.45 2.61
CA LEU A 23 20.47 0.33 1.50
C LEU A 23 19.75 0.06 0.16
N ILE A 24 18.77 -0.84 0.15
CA ILE A 24 17.95 -1.09 -1.03
C ILE A 24 17.20 0.18 -1.45
N LEU A 25 16.44 0.75 -0.53
CA LEU A 25 15.58 1.89 -0.85
C LEU A 25 16.38 3.12 -1.28
N ASP A 26 17.52 3.40 -0.66
CA ASP A 26 18.35 4.58 -0.97
C ASP A 26 18.97 4.54 -2.38
N THR A 27 19.12 3.35 -2.97
CA THR A 27 19.65 3.16 -4.33
C THR A 27 18.59 3.19 -5.43
N LEU A 28 17.31 3.23 -5.07
CA LEU A 28 16.21 3.14 -6.02
C LEU A 28 15.55 4.50 -6.26
N SER A 29 15.14 4.72 -7.50
CA SER A 29 14.29 5.83 -7.93
C SER A 29 13.11 5.28 -8.73
N PRO A 30 11.97 6.00 -8.79
CA PRO A 30 10.85 5.60 -9.64
C PRO A 30 11.30 5.36 -11.08
N ILE A 31 10.69 4.35 -11.74
CA ILE A 31 10.94 4.08 -13.15
C ILE A 31 10.47 5.23 -14.02
N GLU A 32 11.14 5.41 -15.15
CA GLU A 32 10.72 6.35 -16.17
C GLU A 32 9.52 5.82 -16.96
N GLY A 33 8.66 6.73 -17.41
CA GLY A 33 7.50 6.44 -18.23
C GLY A 33 6.18 6.58 -17.47
N TRP A 34 5.20 7.11 -18.19
CA TRP A 34 3.86 7.35 -17.71
C TRP A 34 2.82 7.09 -18.80
N GLU A 35 1.58 6.91 -18.41
CA GLU A 35 0.44 6.68 -19.27
C GLU A 35 -0.70 7.61 -18.85
N CYS A 36 -1.48 8.07 -19.83
CA CYS A 36 -2.77 8.71 -19.58
C CYS A 36 -3.85 7.64 -19.63
N VAL A 37 -4.57 7.45 -18.53
CA VAL A 37 -5.57 6.39 -18.43
C VAL A 37 -6.91 6.93 -17.96
N ALA A 38 -8.01 6.32 -18.39
CA ALA A 38 -9.32 6.61 -17.85
C ALA A 38 -9.35 6.32 -16.32
N VAL A 39 -10.11 7.12 -15.54
CA VAL A 39 -10.16 7.02 -14.08
C VAL A 39 -10.38 5.60 -13.58
N ARG A 40 -11.26 4.80 -14.23
CA ARG A 40 -11.49 3.40 -13.83
C ARG A 40 -10.26 2.50 -14.00
N ALA A 41 -9.39 2.80 -14.95
CA ALA A 41 -8.16 2.06 -15.19
C ALA A 41 -7.00 2.52 -14.28
N ALA A 42 -7.22 3.57 -13.49
CA ALA A 42 -6.26 4.05 -12.51
C ALA A 42 -6.31 3.28 -11.18
N LEU A 43 -7.27 2.38 -10.97
CA LEU A 43 -7.31 1.57 -9.75
C LEU A 43 -5.99 0.82 -9.56
N ASP A 44 -5.43 0.91 -8.35
CA ASP A 44 -4.13 0.36 -7.95
C ASP A 44 -2.91 0.92 -8.68
N ARG A 45 -3.08 1.87 -9.61
CA ARG A 45 -1.98 2.58 -10.28
C ARG A 45 -1.49 3.74 -9.41
N VAL A 46 -0.29 4.22 -9.69
CA VAL A 46 0.35 5.32 -8.96
C VAL A 46 0.34 6.58 -9.81
N LEU A 47 -0.15 7.68 -9.28
CA LEU A 47 -0.19 8.98 -9.96
C LEU A 47 1.23 9.46 -10.27
N ALA A 48 1.50 9.75 -11.54
CA ALA A 48 2.79 10.31 -11.99
C ALA A 48 2.80 11.86 -11.93
N ARG A 49 1.63 12.49 -11.75
CA ARG A 49 1.46 13.94 -11.61
C ARG A 49 0.39 14.24 -10.59
N ASP A 50 0.48 15.44 -10.01
CA ASP A 50 -0.57 15.97 -9.13
C ASP A 50 -1.90 16.08 -9.88
N VAL A 51 -2.97 15.69 -9.20
CA VAL A 51 -4.34 15.95 -9.64
C VAL A 51 -4.76 17.31 -9.05
N ILE A 52 -4.91 18.30 -9.91
CA ILE A 52 -5.32 19.65 -9.51
C ILE A 52 -6.85 19.74 -9.62
N ALA A 53 -7.49 20.28 -8.59
CA ALA A 53 -8.93 20.48 -8.57
C ALA A 53 -9.34 21.57 -9.63
N PRO A 54 -10.10 21.21 -10.68
CA PRO A 54 -10.52 22.17 -11.70
C PRO A 54 -11.68 23.07 -11.22
N CYS A 55 -12.34 22.67 -10.14
CA CYS A 55 -13.48 23.37 -9.55
C CYS A 55 -13.47 23.21 -8.02
N ASN A 56 -14.26 24.05 -7.36
CA ASN A 56 -14.50 23.89 -5.92
C ASN A 56 -15.32 22.64 -5.60
N VAL A 57 -15.10 22.05 -4.44
CA VAL A 57 -15.95 21.00 -3.84
C VAL A 57 -16.37 21.48 -2.44
N PRO A 58 -17.67 21.69 -2.18
CA PRO A 58 -18.75 21.76 -3.17
C PRO A 58 -18.58 22.92 -4.15
N ALA A 59 -19.22 22.82 -5.32
CA ALA A 59 -19.05 23.81 -6.42
C ALA A 59 -19.66 25.18 -6.08
N TYR A 60 -20.61 25.24 -5.17
CA TYR A 60 -21.33 26.42 -4.73
C TYR A 60 -21.74 26.29 -3.26
N ASP A 61 -22.06 27.42 -2.62
CA ASP A 61 -22.63 27.43 -1.27
C ASP A 61 -23.94 26.63 -1.27
N ASN A 62 -24.04 25.65 -0.37
CA ASN A 62 -25.22 24.76 -0.30
C ASN A 62 -25.68 24.52 1.13
N SER A 63 -26.87 23.97 1.28
CA SER A 63 -27.42 23.64 2.58
C SER A 63 -26.82 22.36 3.15
N ALA A 64 -26.37 22.40 4.39
CA ALA A 64 -25.96 21.24 5.15
C ALA A 64 -27.14 20.42 5.71
N MET A 65 -28.34 21.01 5.76
CA MET A 65 -29.54 20.46 6.41
C MET A 65 -30.80 20.74 5.58
N ASP A 66 -31.84 19.96 5.79
CA ASP A 66 -33.17 20.25 5.32
C ASP A 66 -33.76 21.38 6.18
N GLY A 67 -34.32 22.41 5.57
CA GLY A 67 -34.78 23.55 6.31
C GLY A 67 -35.25 24.71 5.46
N TYR A 68 -34.90 25.91 5.90
CA TYR A 68 -35.28 27.16 5.26
C TYR A 68 -34.07 28.08 5.11
N ALA A 69 -33.83 28.52 3.88
CA ALA A 69 -32.82 29.52 3.55
C ALA A 69 -33.43 30.91 3.81
N VAL A 70 -32.74 31.69 4.63
CA VAL A 70 -33.19 32.99 5.14
C VAL A 70 -32.05 34.01 5.13
N ARG A 71 -32.38 35.26 5.25
CA ARG A 71 -31.42 36.34 5.49
C ARG A 71 -31.26 36.50 7.01
N ALA A 72 -30.05 36.39 7.51
CA ALA A 72 -29.78 36.59 8.96
C ALA A 72 -30.17 37.97 9.45
N ALA A 73 -30.11 38.97 8.56
CA ALA A 73 -30.50 40.36 8.86
C ALA A 73 -32.00 40.51 9.19
N ASP A 74 -32.84 39.58 8.79
CA ASP A 74 -34.28 39.62 9.05
C ASP A 74 -34.67 38.90 10.35
N LEU A 75 -33.72 38.23 11.01
CA LEU A 75 -33.96 37.42 12.20
C LEU A 75 -33.84 38.26 13.47
N ALA A 76 -34.87 38.17 14.35
CA ALA A 76 -34.79 38.82 15.65
C ALA A 76 -33.81 38.04 16.57
N SER A 77 -33.08 38.78 17.41
CA SER A 77 -32.13 38.21 18.37
C SER A 77 -32.78 37.52 19.55
N ASP A 78 -33.98 37.94 19.94
CA ASP A 78 -34.66 37.61 21.19
C ASP A 78 -36.11 37.11 21.04
N ALA A 79 -36.63 37.05 19.81
CA ALA A 79 -37.99 36.63 19.51
C ALA A 79 -38.08 35.77 18.25
N GLU A 80 -39.17 34.98 18.14
CA GLU A 80 -39.48 34.30 16.89
C GLU A 80 -39.72 35.29 15.74
N THR A 81 -39.25 34.94 14.57
CA THR A 81 -39.48 35.76 13.32
C THR A 81 -40.41 34.95 12.39
N ALA A 82 -41.46 35.61 11.88
CA ALA A 82 -42.30 35.07 10.81
C ALA A 82 -41.82 35.55 9.47
N LEU A 83 -41.56 34.57 8.53
CA LEU A 83 -41.09 34.85 7.18
C LEU A 83 -42.04 34.29 6.16
N ALA A 84 -42.25 34.97 5.05
CA ALA A 84 -43.06 34.51 3.94
C ALA A 84 -42.35 33.40 3.16
N LEU A 85 -43.00 32.30 2.92
CA LEU A 85 -42.42 31.18 2.16
C LEU A 85 -42.66 31.44 0.67
N VAL A 86 -41.62 31.76 -0.08
CA VAL A 86 -41.68 32.22 -1.50
C VAL A 86 -41.32 31.10 -2.50
N GLY A 87 -40.83 29.94 -2.01
CA GLY A 87 -40.51 28.83 -2.90
C GLY A 87 -39.75 27.70 -2.23
N THR A 88 -39.21 26.81 -3.08
CA THR A 88 -38.40 25.66 -2.63
C THR A 88 -37.17 25.48 -3.53
N ALA A 89 -36.04 25.18 -2.96
CA ALA A 89 -34.80 24.81 -3.63
C ALA A 89 -34.49 23.34 -3.36
N PHE A 90 -34.21 22.57 -4.42
CA PHE A 90 -33.78 21.19 -4.34
C PHE A 90 -32.37 21.02 -4.91
N ALA A 91 -31.68 19.98 -4.53
CA ALA A 91 -30.46 19.56 -5.18
C ALA A 91 -30.75 19.32 -6.69
N GLY A 92 -29.97 19.95 -7.56
CA GLY A 92 -30.19 19.92 -9.02
C GLY A 92 -31.28 20.86 -9.54
N HIS A 93 -32.11 21.47 -8.68
CA HIS A 93 -33.17 22.43 -9.03
C HIS A 93 -33.07 23.66 -8.12
N PRO A 94 -32.17 24.59 -8.41
CA PRO A 94 -32.00 25.80 -7.60
C PRO A 94 -33.23 26.72 -7.68
N PHE A 95 -33.45 27.49 -6.61
CA PHE A 95 -34.46 28.55 -6.65
C PHE A 95 -33.93 29.71 -7.49
N ALA A 96 -34.73 30.15 -8.48
CA ALA A 96 -34.26 31.05 -9.54
C ALA A 96 -34.30 32.56 -9.18
N HIS A 97 -34.86 32.91 -7.99
CA HIS A 97 -35.05 34.29 -7.61
C HIS A 97 -34.21 34.65 -6.38
N THR A 98 -33.99 35.94 -6.16
CA THR A 98 -33.33 36.48 -4.96
C THR A 98 -34.31 36.44 -3.77
N VAL A 99 -33.84 36.00 -2.61
CA VAL A 99 -34.62 36.04 -1.35
C VAL A 99 -34.63 37.46 -0.83
N GLY A 100 -35.82 38.08 -0.79
CA GLY A 100 -36.06 39.45 -0.33
C GLY A 100 -36.14 39.54 1.19
N ALA A 101 -36.32 40.76 1.70
CA ALA A 101 -36.52 41.02 3.12
C ALA A 101 -37.82 40.41 3.62
N GLY A 102 -37.79 39.66 4.74
CA GLY A 102 -38.94 38.97 5.31
C GLY A 102 -39.35 37.72 4.57
N GLU A 103 -38.55 37.21 3.64
CA GLU A 103 -38.80 35.98 2.87
C GLU A 103 -37.96 34.82 3.32
N ALA A 104 -38.46 33.61 3.06
CA ALA A 104 -37.76 32.36 3.26
C ALA A 104 -37.98 31.41 2.07
N VAL A 105 -36.99 30.61 1.73
CA VAL A 105 -37.09 29.55 0.74
C VAL A 105 -36.88 28.19 1.44
N ARG A 106 -37.81 27.26 1.25
CA ARG A 106 -37.60 25.90 1.71
C ARG A 106 -36.40 25.31 0.95
N ILE A 107 -35.45 24.72 1.66
CA ILE A 107 -34.23 24.20 1.08
C ILE A 107 -33.94 22.80 1.59
N MET A 108 -33.50 21.92 0.69
CA MET A 108 -33.06 20.57 1.01
C MET A 108 -31.55 20.48 1.07
N THR A 109 -31.04 19.52 1.83
CA THR A 109 -29.61 19.23 1.96
C THR A 109 -28.95 19.09 0.57
N GLY A 110 -27.83 19.75 0.37
CA GLY A 110 -27.11 19.81 -0.91
C GLY A 110 -27.70 20.73 -1.97
N ALA A 111 -28.85 21.37 -1.73
CA ALA A 111 -29.38 22.37 -2.64
C ALA A 111 -28.56 23.66 -2.59
N PRO A 112 -28.33 24.34 -3.74
CA PRO A 112 -27.69 25.64 -3.78
C PRO A 112 -28.44 26.65 -2.92
N VAL A 113 -27.72 27.44 -2.14
CA VAL A 113 -28.32 28.51 -1.35
C VAL A 113 -28.77 29.62 -2.30
N PRO A 114 -30.05 30.02 -2.26
CA PRO A 114 -30.53 31.11 -3.10
C PRO A 114 -29.82 32.41 -2.84
N GLU A 115 -29.68 33.21 -3.89
CA GLU A 115 -29.14 34.57 -3.78
C GLU A 115 -29.96 35.36 -2.75
N GLY A 116 -29.29 36.16 -1.92
CA GLY A 116 -29.89 36.96 -0.85
C GLY A 116 -29.95 36.21 0.50
N ALA A 117 -30.06 34.89 0.51
CA ALA A 117 -30.01 34.11 1.75
C ALA A 117 -28.55 33.85 2.16
N ASP A 118 -28.29 33.84 3.48
CA ASP A 118 -26.96 33.62 4.06
C ASP A 118 -26.97 32.71 5.30
N THR A 119 -28.13 32.12 5.62
CA THR A 119 -28.33 31.29 6.82
C THR A 119 -29.37 30.21 6.54
N ILE A 120 -29.15 29.00 7.02
CA ILE A 120 -30.10 27.90 6.93
C ILE A 120 -30.62 27.58 8.31
N VAL A 121 -31.94 27.58 8.45
CA VAL A 121 -32.65 27.17 9.69
C VAL A 121 -33.18 25.76 9.48
N MET A 122 -32.79 24.84 10.36
CA MET A 122 -33.23 23.45 10.28
C MET A 122 -34.77 23.38 10.41
N GLN A 123 -35.40 22.51 9.61
CA GLN A 123 -36.87 22.36 9.63
C GLN A 123 -37.42 21.92 10.99
N GLU A 124 -36.64 21.16 11.76
CA GLU A 124 -36.97 20.65 13.10
C GLU A 124 -37.10 21.76 14.13
N LEU A 125 -36.48 22.93 13.87
CA LEU A 125 -36.51 24.10 14.74
C LEU A 125 -37.61 25.11 14.34
N THR A 126 -38.35 24.83 13.25
CA THR A 126 -39.27 25.77 12.63
C THR A 126 -40.70 25.27 12.72
N ARG A 127 -41.67 26.17 12.61
CA ARG A 127 -43.10 25.84 12.46
C ARG A 127 -43.66 26.50 11.22
N ARG A 128 -44.17 25.69 10.29
CA ARG A 128 -44.83 26.19 9.09
C ARG A 128 -46.31 26.45 9.39
N GLU A 129 -46.79 27.64 9.04
CA GLU A 129 -48.16 28.08 9.14
C GLU A 129 -48.67 28.59 7.78
N GLY A 130 -49.24 27.68 6.94
CA GLY A 130 -49.64 28.02 5.58
C GLY A 130 -48.49 28.43 4.70
N GLU A 131 -48.50 29.69 4.24
CA GLU A 131 -47.43 30.30 3.43
C GLU A 131 -46.37 31.08 4.26
N GLN A 132 -46.36 30.86 5.55
CA GLN A 132 -45.32 31.42 6.45
C GLN A 132 -44.57 30.33 7.18
N VAL A 133 -43.34 30.65 7.56
CA VAL A 133 -42.52 29.84 8.46
C VAL A 133 -42.08 30.70 9.65
N ARG A 134 -42.27 30.16 10.87
CA ARG A 134 -41.75 30.76 12.09
C ARG A 134 -40.41 30.13 12.40
N VAL A 135 -39.41 30.97 12.59
CA VAL A 135 -38.05 30.59 12.93
C VAL A 135 -37.68 31.11 14.32
N PRO A 136 -36.93 30.33 15.11
CA PRO A 136 -36.60 30.71 16.49
C PRO A 136 -35.60 31.87 16.53
N ALA A 137 -35.50 32.49 17.72
CA ALA A 137 -34.46 33.49 18.02
C ALA A 137 -33.08 32.88 18.17
N GLY A 138 -32.04 33.73 18.17
CA GLY A 138 -30.67 33.38 18.53
C GLY A 138 -29.87 32.61 17.46
N LEU A 139 -30.33 32.59 16.22
CA LEU A 139 -29.63 31.97 15.10
C LEU A 139 -28.42 32.81 14.67
N LYS A 140 -27.36 32.12 14.27
CA LYS A 140 -26.12 32.78 13.82
C LYS A 140 -26.06 32.87 12.31
N LYS A 141 -25.57 34.01 11.80
CA LYS A 141 -25.29 34.18 10.37
C LYS A 141 -24.35 33.07 9.88
N GLY A 142 -24.66 32.45 8.74
CA GLY A 142 -23.88 31.38 8.14
C GLY A 142 -24.14 30.00 8.77
N GLN A 143 -25.09 29.86 9.70
CA GLN A 143 -25.40 28.57 10.31
C GLN A 143 -25.92 27.57 9.27
N ASN A 144 -25.45 26.30 9.36
CA ASN A 144 -25.80 25.18 8.46
C ASN A 144 -25.55 25.42 6.96
N LEU A 145 -24.62 26.29 6.65
CA LEU A 145 -24.21 26.62 5.30
C LEU A 145 -22.86 25.99 5.01
N ARG A 146 -22.77 25.19 3.95
CA ARG A 146 -21.50 24.68 3.42
C ARG A 146 -21.02 25.65 2.34
N ARG A 147 -19.78 26.12 2.51
CA ARG A 147 -19.19 27.07 1.57
C ARG A 147 -18.63 26.38 0.33
N ALA A 148 -18.72 27.06 -0.80
CA ALA A 148 -18.00 26.64 -1.99
C ALA A 148 -16.50 26.46 -1.70
N GLY A 149 -15.96 25.28 -2.03
CA GLY A 149 -14.55 24.97 -1.83
C GLY A 149 -14.13 24.69 -0.38
N GLU A 150 -15.07 24.48 0.56
CA GLU A 150 -14.71 24.18 1.96
C GLU A 150 -13.99 22.83 2.12
N ASP A 151 -14.29 21.85 1.25
CA ASP A 151 -13.62 20.57 1.21
C ASP A 151 -12.37 20.66 0.31
N LEU A 152 -12.54 21.18 -0.91
CA LEU A 152 -11.45 21.33 -1.87
C LEU A 152 -11.62 22.58 -2.72
N ALA A 153 -10.65 23.48 -2.64
CA ALA A 153 -10.66 24.71 -3.43
C ALA A 153 -10.15 24.48 -4.86
N ALA A 154 -10.76 25.14 -5.83
CA ALA A 154 -10.26 25.15 -7.20
C ALA A 154 -8.79 25.60 -7.26
N GLY A 155 -7.96 24.90 -8.03
CA GLY A 155 -6.52 25.13 -8.16
C GLY A 155 -5.66 24.49 -7.08
N SER A 156 -6.25 23.89 -6.03
CA SER A 156 -5.49 23.13 -5.02
C SER A 156 -5.15 21.73 -5.52
N ILE A 157 -4.13 21.13 -4.91
CA ILE A 157 -3.79 19.72 -5.15
C ILE A 157 -4.81 18.85 -4.44
N ALA A 158 -5.60 18.11 -5.22
CA ALA A 158 -6.56 17.12 -4.69
C ALA A 158 -5.85 15.82 -4.30
N LEU A 159 -4.94 15.33 -5.15
CA LEU A 159 -4.10 14.17 -4.91
C LEU A 159 -2.69 14.47 -5.42
N ALA A 160 -1.69 14.18 -4.60
CA ALA A 160 -0.30 14.39 -4.98
C ALA A 160 0.21 13.27 -5.91
N ALA A 161 1.19 13.58 -6.73
CA ALA A 161 2.01 12.58 -7.41
C ALA A 161 2.60 11.59 -6.39
N GLY A 162 2.68 10.31 -6.77
CA GLY A 162 3.09 9.24 -5.87
C GLY A 162 1.94 8.60 -5.08
N THR A 163 0.72 9.14 -5.15
CA THR A 163 -0.46 8.51 -4.53
C THR A 163 -0.85 7.25 -5.31
N ARG A 164 -0.99 6.12 -4.63
CA ARG A 164 -1.61 4.92 -5.19
C ARG A 164 -3.12 5.06 -5.14
N CYS A 165 -3.77 4.95 -6.29
CA CYS A 165 -5.22 5.16 -6.43
C CYS A 165 -6.00 3.95 -5.91
N GLY A 166 -6.62 4.09 -4.75
CA GLY A 166 -7.65 3.18 -4.24
C GLY A 166 -9.06 3.65 -4.62
N PRO A 167 -10.09 2.98 -4.08
CA PRO A 167 -11.50 3.34 -4.35
C PRO A 167 -11.84 4.78 -3.94
N ALA A 168 -11.28 5.29 -2.84
CA ALA A 168 -11.54 6.66 -2.37
C ALA A 168 -10.94 7.71 -3.32
N GLU A 169 -9.72 7.48 -3.79
CA GLU A 169 -9.03 8.36 -4.74
C GLU A 169 -9.77 8.41 -6.08
N LEU A 170 -10.25 7.27 -6.58
CA LEU A 170 -11.10 7.24 -7.79
C LEU A 170 -12.38 8.05 -7.60
N GLY A 171 -13.02 7.93 -6.43
CA GLY A 171 -14.21 8.70 -6.08
C GLY A 171 -13.93 10.21 -6.06
N LEU A 172 -12.82 10.60 -5.45
CA LEU A 172 -12.40 12.00 -5.40
C LEU A 172 -12.11 12.56 -6.80
N ILE A 173 -11.34 11.86 -7.64
CA ILE A 173 -11.06 12.24 -9.02
C ILE A 173 -12.38 12.41 -9.81
N ALA A 174 -13.30 11.47 -9.66
CA ALA A 174 -14.59 11.51 -10.33
C ALA A 174 -15.47 12.69 -9.85
N SER A 175 -15.42 13.05 -8.55
CA SER A 175 -16.17 14.19 -7.99
C SER A 175 -15.69 15.55 -8.55
N LEU A 176 -14.45 15.60 -9.05
CA LEU A 176 -13.87 16.75 -9.73
C LEU A 176 -14.21 16.82 -11.23
N GLY A 177 -14.95 15.83 -11.75
CA GLY A 177 -15.30 15.74 -13.18
C GLY A 177 -14.12 15.40 -14.08
N ILE A 178 -13.02 14.87 -13.52
CA ILE A 178 -11.83 14.46 -14.27
C ILE A 178 -12.07 13.08 -14.86
N ALA A 179 -11.89 12.92 -16.16
CA ALA A 179 -12.12 11.67 -16.87
C ALA A 179 -10.86 10.79 -16.99
N GLU A 180 -9.69 11.41 -17.03
CA GLU A 180 -8.41 10.75 -17.24
C GLU A 180 -7.35 11.32 -16.30
N VAL A 181 -6.40 10.47 -15.90
CA VAL A 181 -5.26 10.83 -15.05
C VAL A 181 -3.96 10.28 -15.60
N VAL A 182 -2.85 10.90 -15.22
CA VAL A 182 -1.50 10.46 -15.60
C VAL A 182 -0.94 9.60 -14.49
N VAL A 183 -0.62 8.35 -14.82
CA VAL A 183 -0.08 7.35 -13.89
C VAL A 183 1.27 6.85 -14.36
N HIS A 184 2.11 6.36 -13.45
CA HIS A 184 3.31 5.63 -13.85
C HIS A 184 2.93 4.39 -14.65
N ARG A 185 3.74 4.01 -15.67
CA ARG A 185 3.53 2.75 -16.38
C ARG A 185 3.70 1.55 -15.41
N PRO A 186 3.15 0.36 -15.72
CA PRO A 186 3.43 -0.83 -14.95
C PRO A 186 4.93 -1.15 -14.91
N LEU A 187 5.37 -1.73 -13.78
CA LEU A 187 6.73 -2.24 -13.62
C LEU A 187 6.84 -3.58 -14.32
N ARG A 188 7.79 -3.75 -15.23
CA ARG A 188 8.07 -5.03 -15.89
C ARG A 188 9.01 -5.85 -15.01
N VAL A 189 8.59 -7.04 -14.62
CA VAL A 189 9.33 -7.92 -13.71
C VAL A 189 9.56 -9.26 -14.39
N ALA A 190 10.82 -9.58 -14.66
CA ALA A 190 11.24 -10.92 -15.05
C ALA A 190 11.52 -11.74 -13.81
N PHE A 191 11.03 -12.98 -13.75
CA PHE A 191 11.30 -13.86 -12.62
C PHE A 191 11.44 -15.31 -13.07
N PHE A 192 12.28 -16.05 -12.35
CA PHE A 192 12.55 -17.46 -12.61
C PHE A 192 13.04 -18.18 -11.35
N SER A 193 12.92 -19.51 -11.36
CA SER A 193 13.55 -20.38 -10.36
C SER A 193 14.79 -21.02 -10.95
N THR A 194 15.81 -21.27 -10.11
CA THR A 194 16.97 -22.08 -10.47
C THR A 194 17.25 -23.11 -9.39
N GLY A 195 17.74 -24.26 -9.79
CA GLY A 195 18.05 -25.41 -8.94
C GLY A 195 17.78 -26.71 -9.67
N ASP A 196 18.76 -27.59 -9.67
CA ASP A 196 18.65 -28.90 -10.33
C ASP A 196 17.56 -29.79 -9.71
N GLU A 197 17.18 -29.52 -8.44
CA GLU A 197 16.09 -30.23 -7.76
C GLU A 197 14.71 -29.80 -8.24
N ILE A 198 14.58 -28.69 -8.96
CA ILE A 198 13.29 -28.09 -9.30
C ILE A 198 12.65 -28.78 -10.50
N THR A 199 11.36 -29.07 -10.39
CA THR A 199 10.53 -29.61 -11.48
C THR A 199 9.33 -28.70 -11.71
N SER A 200 9.05 -28.36 -12.98
CA SER A 200 7.84 -27.61 -13.33
C SER A 200 6.58 -28.42 -13.01
N ILE A 201 5.51 -27.76 -12.61
CA ILE A 201 4.21 -28.40 -12.39
C ILE A 201 3.70 -29.04 -13.67
N GLY A 202 2.90 -30.12 -13.53
CA GLY A 202 2.36 -30.87 -14.66
C GLY A 202 3.31 -31.95 -15.20
N LEU A 203 4.56 -31.99 -14.78
CA LEU A 203 5.50 -33.06 -15.11
C LEU A 203 5.59 -34.09 -13.99
N PRO A 204 5.91 -35.37 -14.29
CA PRO A 204 6.14 -36.37 -13.25
C PRO A 204 7.31 -35.97 -12.33
N LEU A 205 7.14 -36.15 -11.02
CA LEU A 205 8.19 -35.86 -10.05
C LEU A 205 9.18 -37.02 -9.97
N ALA A 206 10.42 -36.78 -10.35
CA ALA A 206 11.48 -37.78 -10.21
C ALA A 206 11.99 -37.85 -8.74
N PRO A 207 12.61 -38.95 -8.32
CA PRO A 207 13.23 -39.06 -7.00
C PRO A 207 14.24 -37.94 -6.75
N GLY A 208 14.17 -37.33 -5.57
CA GLY A 208 15.05 -36.18 -5.19
C GLY A 208 14.64 -34.82 -5.75
N LYS A 209 13.60 -34.74 -6.57
CA LYS A 209 13.07 -33.48 -7.10
C LYS A 209 11.91 -32.95 -6.27
N VAL A 210 11.64 -31.66 -6.39
CA VAL A 210 10.50 -30.95 -5.79
C VAL A 210 9.82 -30.09 -6.84
N TYR A 211 8.51 -29.86 -6.69
CA TYR A 211 7.81 -28.92 -7.59
C TYR A 211 8.16 -27.49 -7.27
N ASP A 212 8.26 -26.67 -8.33
CA ASP A 212 8.47 -25.24 -8.25
C ASP A 212 7.25 -24.52 -7.66
N SER A 213 7.28 -24.25 -6.37
CA SER A 213 6.25 -23.47 -5.69
C SER A 213 6.57 -21.98 -5.62
N ASN A 214 7.88 -21.62 -5.66
CA ASN A 214 8.33 -20.24 -5.47
C ASN A 214 7.90 -19.34 -6.61
N ARG A 215 8.01 -19.82 -7.84
CA ARG A 215 7.59 -19.08 -9.04
C ARG A 215 6.10 -18.72 -9.00
N TYR A 216 5.24 -19.65 -8.54
CA TYR A 216 3.79 -19.38 -8.39
C TYR A 216 3.49 -18.43 -7.24
N THR A 217 4.24 -18.50 -6.17
CA THR A 217 4.15 -17.56 -5.06
C THR A 217 4.54 -16.14 -5.50
N LEU A 218 5.67 -16.01 -6.22
CA LEU A 218 6.12 -14.74 -6.78
C LEU A 218 5.13 -14.21 -7.82
N PHE A 219 4.62 -15.07 -8.71
CA PHE A 219 3.57 -14.69 -9.66
C PHE A 219 2.37 -14.06 -8.96
N GLY A 220 1.85 -14.70 -7.90
CA GLY A 220 0.72 -14.18 -7.14
C GLY A 220 1.00 -12.81 -6.48
N ALA A 221 2.16 -12.68 -5.84
CA ALA A 221 2.55 -11.45 -5.16
C ALA A 221 2.77 -10.28 -6.14
N LEU A 222 3.47 -10.53 -7.25
CA LEU A 222 3.76 -9.54 -8.28
C LEU A 222 2.50 -9.12 -9.05
N SER A 223 1.59 -10.07 -9.35
CA SER A 223 0.29 -9.77 -9.98
C SER A 223 -0.56 -8.84 -9.12
N ARG A 224 -0.58 -9.03 -7.80
CA ARG A 224 -1.30 -8.15 -6.86
C ARG A 224 -0.71 -6.75 -6.76
N LEU A 225 0.57 -6.57 -7.06
CA LEU A 225 1.21 -5.26 -7.19
C LEU A 225 0.94 -4.58 -8.55
N GLY A 226 0.27 -5.26 -9.48
CA GLY A 226 -0.04 -4.73 -10.80
C GLY A 226 1.18 -4.70 -11.75
N CYS A 227 2.17 -5.55 -11.54
CA CYS A 227 3.34 -5.65 -12.40
C CYS A 227 3.02 -6.37 -13.73
N GLU A 228 3.70 -6.00 -14.81
CA GLU A 228 3.79 -6.78 -16.02
C GLU A 228 4.83 -7.90 -15.85
N LEU A 229 4.41 -9.15 -16.02
CA LEU A 229 5.20 -10.31 -15.63
C LEU A 229 5.83 -11.01 -16.84
N LEU A 230 7.15 -11.22 -16.78
CA LEU A 230 7.90 -12.09 -17.66
C LEU A 230 8.32 -13.34 -16.87
N ASP A 231 7.49 -14.40 -16.94
CA ASP A 231 7.78 -15.69 -16.33
C ASP A 231 8.73 -16.48 -17.21
N MET A 232 10.00 -16.63 -16.78
CA MET A 232 11.04 -17.30 -17.55
C MET A 232 11.18 -18.79 -17.22
N GLY A 233 10.33 -19.31 -16.32
CA GLY A 233 10.31 -20.73 -15.99
C GLY A 233 11.39 -21.16 -15.01
N VAL A 234 11.88 -22.38 -15.19
CA VAL A 234 12.98 -22.96 -14.42
C VAL A 234 14.24 -22.95 -15.29
N ILE A 235 15.27 -22.25 -14.81
CA ILE A 235 16.56 -22.17 -15.49
C ILE A 235 17.49 -23.23 -14.90
N PRO A 236 18.15 -24.07 -15.73
CA PRO A 236 19.16 -25.00 -15.25
C PRO A 236 20.27 -24.33 -14.43
N ASP A 237 20.82 -25.02 -13.45
CA ASP A 237 21.88 -24.50 -12.60
C ASP A 237 23.26 -24.56 -13.30
N GLU A 238 23.27 -24.14 -14.56
CA GLU A 238 24.41 -24.05 -15.46
C GLU A 238 24.79 -22.60 -15.74
N ALA A 239 26.08 -22.27 -15.61
CA ALA A 239 26.57 -20.90 -15.78
C ALA A 239 26.12 -20.21 -17.07
N ALA A 240 26.20 -20.93 -18.21
CA ALA A 240 25.83 -20.38 -19.51
C ALA A 240 24.32 -20.11 -19.64
N ALA A 241 23.48 -21.02 -19.13
CA ALA A 241 22.03 -20.87 -19.13
C ALA A 241 21.59 -19.70 -18.25
N LEU A 242 22.17 -19.61 -17.06
CA LEU A 242 21.86 -18.56 -16.09
C LEU A 242 22.33 -17.17 -16.59
N GLU A 243 23.54 -17.10 -17.20
CA GLU A 243 24.04 -15.86 -17.80
C GLU A 243 23.13 -15.38 -18.95
N ALA A 244 22.71 -16.30 -19.83
CA ALA A 244 21.78 -15.98 -20.91
C ALA A 244 20.43 -15.48 -20.37
N ALA A 245 19.84 -16.19 -19.40
CA ALA A 245 18.58 -15.79 -18.78
C ALA A 245 18.65 -14.41 -18.11
N LEU A 246 19.72 -14.12 -17.38
CA LEU A 246 19.92 -12.80 -16.75
C LEU A 246 20.12 -11.70 -17.79
N ARG A 247 20.81 -11.97 -18.88
CA ARG A 247 20.99 -11.00 -19.98
C ARG A 247 19.68 -10.70 -20.67
N ASP A 248 18.88 -11.72 -20.99
CA ASP A 248 17.58 -11.57 -21.64
C ASP A 248 16.60 -10.84 -20.72
N ALA A 249 16.58 -11.19 -19.43
CA ALA A 249 15.77 -10.52 -18.41
C ALA A 249 16.14 -9.03 -18.29
N ALA A 250 17.43 -8.69 -18.26
CA ALA A 250 17.91 -7.31 -18.13
C ALA A 250 17.54 -6.42 -19.32
N GLN A 251 17.36 -7.00 -20.51
CA GLN A 251 16.91 -6.28 -21.70
C GLN A 251 15.39 -6.08 -21.74
N ALA A 252 14.63 -6.96 -21.11
CA ALA A 252 13.17 -7.02 -21.25
C ALA A 252 12.43 -6.42 -20.04
N ALA A 253 13.06 -6.32 -18.87
CA ALA A 253 12.40 -5.97 -17.61
C ALA A 253 13.14 -4.88 -16.83
N ASP A 254 12.40 -4.20 -15.96
CA ASP A 254 12.94 -3.19 -15.02
C ASP A 254 13.51 -3.85 -13.77
N VAL A 255 12.97 -5.03 -13.41
CA VAL A 255 13.36 -5.81 -12.24
C VAL A 255 13.51 -7.27 -12.60
N ILE A 256 14.53 -7.92 -12.04
CA ILE A 256 14.78 -9.35 -12.14
C ILE A 256 14.66 -9.95 -10.74
N ILE A 257 13.86 -11.00 -10.59
CA ILE A 257 13.75 -11.74 -9.33
C ILE A 257 14.10 -13.20 -9.57
N THR A 258 15.13 -13.70 -8.87
CA THR A 258 15.48 -15.13 -8.93
C THR A 258 15.13 -15.80 -7.61
N SER A 259 14.71 -17.05 -7.65
CA SER A 259 14.54 -17.90 -6.48
C SER A 259 15.48 -19.11 -6.59
N GLY A 260 16.36 -19.26 -5.62
CA GLY A 260 17.48 -20.21 -5.65
C GLY A 260 18.80 -19.55 -6.14
N GLY A 261 19.85 -20.33 -6.24
CA GLY A 261 21.16 -19.87 -6.74
C GLY A 261 21.95 -18.90 -5.86
N VAL A 262 21.45 -18.53 -4.65
CA VAL A 262 22.12 -17.58 -3.73
C VAL A 262 22.68 -18.25 -2.48
N SER A 263 22.72 -19.58 -2.42
CA SER A 263 23.20 -20.34 -1.27
C SER A 263 24.73 -20.34 -1.17
N VAL A 264 25.26 -20.51 0.06
CA VAL A 264 26.67 -20.27 0.42
C VAL A 264 27.65 -21.40 0.07
N GLY A 265 27.28 -22.45 -0.67
CA GLY A 265 28.13 -23.63 -0.88
C GLY A 265 28.62 -23.87 -2.32
N GLU A 266 27.81 -23.60 -3.31
CA GLU A 266 28.09 -23.85 -4.72
C GLU A 266 28.08 -22.57 -5.57
N ALA A 267 27.92 -21.41 -4.92
CA ALA A 267 27.59 -20.14 -5.53
C ALA A 267 28.79 -19.26 -5.91
N ASP A 268 30.03 -19.72 -5.81
CA ASP A 268 31.18 -18.86 -6.15
C ASP A 268 31.16 -18.49 -7.64
N PHE A 269 30.79 -19.40 -8.54
CA PHE A 269 30.67 -19.10 -9.98
C PHE A 269 29.49 -18.14 -10.28
N ILE A 270 28.37 -18.30 -9.58
CA ILE A 270 27.20 -17.41 -9.74
C ILE A 270 27.57 -16.00 -9.28
N ARG A 271 28.27 -15.86 -8.16
CA ARG A 271 28.77 -14.57 -7.66
C ARG A 271 29.71 -13.91 -8.63
N GLU A 272 30.70 -14.66 -9.14
CA GLU A 272 31.64 -14.15 -10.13
C GLU A 272 30.95 -13.74 -11.43
N MET A 273 30.00 -14.55 -11.89
CA MET A 273 29.19 -14.25 -13.08
C MET A 273 28.38 -12.98 -12.89
N MET A 274 27.60 -12.87 -11.81
CA MET A 274 26.79 -11.68 -11.53
C MET A 274 27.65 -10.43 -11.34
N ALA A 275 28.83 -10.54 -10.70
CA ALA A 275 29.77 -9.45 -10.58
C ALA A 275 30.40 -9.00 -11.91
N ARG A 276 30.48 -9.88 -12.90
CA ARG A 276 30.90 -9.52 -14.27
C ARG A 276 29.77 -8.87 -15.09
N MET A 277 28.52 -9.23 -14.81
CA MET A 277 27.36 -8.71 -15.54
C MET A 277 26.84 -7.37 -15.01
N GLY A 278 27.18 -7.03 -13.74
CA GLY A 278 26.70 -5.81 -13.12
C GLY A 278 27.21 -5.59 -11.69
N GLU A 279 26.61 -4.64 -11.00
CA GLU A 279 26.94 -4.30 -9.61
C GLU A 279 26.03 -5.09 -8.66
N VAL A 280 26.41 -6.33 -8.33
CA VAL A 280 25.63 -7.22 -7.46
C VAL A 280 26.37 -7.49 -6.16
N SER A 281 25.70 -7.25 -5.05
CA SER A 281 26.15 -7.53 -3.69
C SER A 281 25.45 -8.75 -3.13
N PHE A 282 26.18 -9.63 -2.45
CA PHE A 282 25.63 -10.79 -1.75
C PHE A 282 25.70 -10.55 -0.25
N TRP A 283 24.53 -10.60 0.38
CA TRP A 283 24.40 -10.30 1.80
C TRP A 283 24.08 -11.54 2.63
N LYS A 284 24.58 -11.52 3.86
CA LYS A 284 24.11 -12.39 4.93
C LYS A 284 23.31 -11.54 5.91
N LEU A 285 22.02 -11.73 5.93
CA LEU A 285 21.08 -10.94 6.72
C LEU A 285 20.88 -11.50 8.13
N ALA A 286 20.71 -10.63 9.12
CA ALA A 286 20.32 -10.99 10.48
C ALA A 286 18.81 -11.30 10.58
N ILE A 287 18.34 -12.24 9.76
CA ILE A 287 16.94 -12.64 9.61
C ILE A 287 16.79 -14.16 9.64
N LYS A 288 15.62 -14.64 10.06
CA LYS A 288 15.23 -16.03 9.96
C LYS A 288 13.72 -16.17 9.70
N PRO A 289 13.34 -16.92 8.61
CA PRO A 289 14.19 -17.51 7.57
C PRO A 289 14.69 -16.46 6.57
N GLY A 290 15.63 -16.84 5.66
CA GLY A 290 15.99 -15.97 4.54
C GLY A 290 17.33 -15.24 4.68
N ARG A 291 18.35 -15.85 5.32
CA ARG A 291 19.67 -15.23 5.52
C ARG A 291 20.40 -14.79 4.23
N PRO A 292 20.54 -15.67 3.20
CA PRO A 292 21.21 -15.26 1.99
C PRO A 292 20.29 -14.44 1.10
N MET A 293 20.80 -13.35 0.55
CA MET A 293 20.11 -12.54 -0.44
C MET A 293 21.15 -11.87 -1.37
N ALA A 294 20.85 -11.77 -2.66
CA ALA A 294 21.60 -10.95 -3.60
C ALA A 294 20.76 -9.72 -3.97
N PHE A 295 21.43 -8.57 -4.05
CA PHE A 295 20.82 -7.31 -4.49
C PHE A 295 21.81 -6.51 -5.33
N GLY A 296 21.31 -5.86 -6.38
CA GLY A 296 22.12 -5.02 -7.24
C GLY A 296 21.46 -4.66 -8.56
N ARG A 297 22.27 -4.46 -9.60
CA ARG A 297 21.81 -4.16 -10.95
C ARG A 297 22.54 -5.03 -11.98
N ILE A 298 21.82 -5.40 -13.03
CA ILE A 298 22.37 -5.97 -14.26
C ILE A 298 21.89 -5.08 -15.40
N GLY A 299 22.79 -4.34 -16.04
CA GLY A 299 22.40 -3.24 -16.90
C GLY A 299 21.57 -2.21 -16.11
N ASP A 300 20.42 -1.85 -16.66
CA ASP A 300 19.48 -0.94 -15.99
C ASP A 300 18.49 -1.66 -15.04
N ALA A 301 18.39 -2.98 -15.13
CA ALA A 301 17.45 -3.76 -14.33
C ALA A 301 17.94 -3.96 -12.89
N VAL A 302 17.04 -3.79 -11.92
CA VAL A 302 17.30 -4.09 -10.50
C VAL A 302 17.19 -5.59 -10.28
N LEU A 303 18.19 -6.19 -9.61
CA LEU A 303 18.21 -7.63 -9.32
C LEU A 303 17.93 -7.91 -7.86
N PHE A 304 17.04 -8.86 -7.61
CA PHE A 304 16.83 -9.52 -6.33
C PHE A 304 17.05 -11.02 -6.47
N GLY A 305 18.09 -11.55 -5.83
CA GLY A 305 18.30 -12.99 -5.67
C GLY A 305 17.76 -13.45 -4.32
N LEU A 306 16.71 -14.27 -4.34
CA LEU A 306 16.01 -14.74 -3.16
C LEU A 306 16.43 -16.18 -2.80
N PRO A 307 16.25 -16.58 -1.53
CA PRO A 307 16.52 -17.96 -1.10
C PRO A 307 15.69 -18.99 -1.86
N GLY A 308 16.13 -20.27 -1.87
CA GLY A 308 15.35 -21.38 -2.48
C GLY A 308 14.18 -21.88 -1.62
N ASN A 309 14.24 -21.74 -0.28
CA ASN A 309 13.17 -22.22 0.61
C ASN A 309 11.90 -21.34 0.51
N PRO A 310 10.68 -21.91 0.33
CA PRO A 310 9.46 -21.18 0.03
C PRO A 310 9.08 -20.11 1.05
N VAL A 311 9.16 -20.42 2.34
CA VAL A 311 8.86 -19.43 3.39
C VAL A 311 9.90 -18.30 3.40
N ALA A 312 11.17 -18.63 3.13
CA ALA A 312 12.23 -17.64 3.07
C ALA A 312 12.03 -16.68 1.88
N VAL A 313 11.56 -17.18 0.72
CA VAL A 313 11.16 -16.35 -0.44
C VAL A 313 10.11 -15.32 -0.03
N LEU A 314 9.01 -15.77 0.60
CA LEU A 314 7.93 -14.88 1.02
C LEU A 314 8.39 -13.85 2.05
N VAL A 315 9.15 -14.28 3.08
CA VAL A 315 9.69 -13.35 4.08
C VAL A 315 10.61 -12.32 3.42
N SER A 316 11.54 -12.74 2.54
CA SER A 316 12.42 -11.82 1.84
C SER A 316 11.64 -10.89 0.90
N PHE A 317 10.62 -11.40 0.22
CA PHE A 317 9.75 -10.59 -0.63
C PHE A 317 9.06 -9.50 0.18
N TYR A 318 8.37 -9.84 1.26
CA TYR A 318 7.62 -8.86 2.05
C TYR A 318 8.51 -7.88 2.84
N GLN A 319 9.71 -8.29 3.25
CA GLN A 319 10.58 -7.41 4.04
C GLN A 319 11.46 -6.49 3.19
N PHE A 320 11.73 -6.84 1.92
CA PHE A 320 12.68 -6.10 1.08
C PHE A 320 12.14 -5.78 -0.32
N VAL A 321 11.57 -6.77 -1.01
CA VAL A 321 11.21 -6.62 -2.43
C VAL A 321 9.95 -5.79 -2.61
N GLN A 322 8.92 -6.01 -1.80
CA GLN A 322 7.66 -5.29 -1.92
C GLN A 322 7.84 -3.77 -1.84
N ASP A 323 8.54 -3.27 -0.82
CA ASP A 323 8.79 -1.84 -0.66
C ASP A 323 9.65 -1.27 -1.79
N ALA A 324 10.62 -2.05 -2.26
CA ALA A 324 11.45 -1.67 -3.40
C ALA A 324 10.60 -1.53 -4.69
N LEU A 325 9.68 -2.48 -4.94
CA LEU A 325 8.77 -2.41 -6.08
C LEU A 325 7.80 -1.23 -5.97
N LEU A 326 7.24 -0.97 -4.78
CA LEU A 326 6.40 0.19 -4.55
C LEU A 326 7.15 1.49 -4.81
N LYS A 327 8.41 1.60 -4.37
CA LYS A 327 9.26 2.76 -4.64
C LYS A 327 9.54 2.92 -6.14
N LEU A 328 9.87 1.84 -6.83
CA LEU A 328 10.08 1.84 -8.29
C LEU A 328 8.81 2.22 -9.06
N LEU A 329 7.62 1.81 -8.58
CA LEU A 329 6.32 2.24 -9.11
C LEU A 329 5.99 3.71 -8.81
N GLY A 330 6.81 4.41 -8.02
CA GLY A 330 6.64 5.82 -7.72
C GLY A 330 5.77 6.11 -6.49
N VAL A 331 5.43 5.10 -5.66
CA VAL A 331 4.68 5.32 -4.41
C VAL A 331 5.47 6.22 -3.47
N ASN A 332 4.88 7.34 -3.06
CA ASN A 332 5.48 8.30 -2.17
C ASN A 332 4.40 9.05 -1.35
N PRO A 333 4.44 9.03 0.00
CA PRO A 333 5.37 8.23 0.81
C PRO A 333 5.10 6.72 0.72
N LEU A 334 6.14 5.90 0.96
CA LEU A 334 5.93 4.46 1.12
C LEU A 334 5.08 4.21 2.37
N PRO A 335 4.09 3.30 2.30
CA PRO A 335 3.30 2.94 3.47
C PRO A 335 4.21 2.35 4.55
N PRO A 336 4.04 2.76 5.82
CA PRO A 336 4.77 2.14 6.92
C PRO A 336 4.35 0.66 7.06
N ALA A 337 5.32 -0.18 7.44
CA ALA A 337 4.99 -1.55 7.80
C ALA A 337 4.09 -1.54 9.06
N GLU A 338 2.89 -2.07 8.94
CA GLU A 338 1.95 -2.13 10.05
C GLU A 338 2.35 -3.25 11.03
N HIS A 339 2.56 -2.89 12.28
CA HIS A 339 2.84 -3.82 13.36
C HIS A 339 1.87 -3.57 14.52
N PHE A 340 1.26 -4.64 15.02
CA PHE A 340 0.38 -4.59 16.18
C PHE A 340 0.95 -5.45 17.31
N ALA A 341 0.82 -4.96 18.55
CA ALA A 341 1.14 -5.73 19.74
C ALA A 341 -0.06 -6.61 20.12
N VAL A 342 0.16 -7.92 20.23
CA VAL A 342 -0.83 -8.90 20.66
C VAL A 342 -0.25 -9.86 21.69
N ARG A 343 -1.10 -10.53 22.48
CA ARG A 343 -0.63 -11.53 23.43
C ARG A 343 -0.28 -12.83 22.71
N ALA A 344 0.87 -13.40 23.05
CA ALA A 344 1.28 -14.72 22.58
C ALA A 344 0.50 -15.82 23.30
N ASP A 345 0.03 -16.83 22.56
CA ASP A 345 -0.48 -18.08 23.06
C ASP A 345 0.43 -19.23 22.64
N PHE A 346 1.73 -19.09 22.94
CA PHE A 346 2.74 -20.10 22.64
C PHE A 346 3.97 -19.95 23.52
N VAL A 347 4.76 -21.03 23.59
CA VAL A 347 6.09 -21.04 24.20
C VAL A 347 7.13 -21.14 23.11
N LEU A 348 8.15 -20.28 23.16
CA LEU A 348 9.27 -20.31 22.24
C LEU A 348 10.58 -19.97 22.94
N ARG A 349 11.67 -20.60 22.47
CA ARG A 349 13.04 -20.19 22.77
C ARG A 349 13.77 -19.91 21.48
N LYS A 350 14.46 -18.78 21.41
CA LYS A 350 15.28 -18.43 20.24
C LYS A 350 16.68 -17.97 20.66
N ARG A 351 17.62 -18.09 19.74
CA ARG A 351 18.95 -17.48 19.91
C ARG A 351 18.89 -16.02 19.52
N PRO A 352 19.53 -15.09 20.28
CA PRO A 352 19.61 -13.70 19.90
C PRO A 352 20.47 -13.50 18.64
N GLY A 353 20.49 -12.28 18.10
CA GLY A 353 21.33 -11.86 16.97
C GLY A 353 20.66 -11.92 15.60
N HIS A 354 19.35 -12.16 15.53
CA HIS A 354 18.56 -12.07 14.29
C HIS A 354 17.08 -11.85 14.59
N VAL A 355 16.41 -11.19 13.67
CA VAL A 355 14.93 -11.08 13.67
C VAL A 355 14.34 -12.39 13.18
N GLU A 356 13.36 -12.94 13.90
CA GLU A 356 12.60 -14.12 13.43
C GLU A 356 11.19 -13.72 12.99
N TYR A 357 10.80 -14.19 11.79
CA TYR A 357 9.45 -14.07 11.23
C TYR A 357 8.78 -15.43 11.28
N LEU A 358 7.92 -15.62 12.29
CA LEU A 358 7.19 -16.86 12.52
C LEU A 358 5.78 -16.72 11.97
N ARG A 359 5.18 -17.83 11.53
CA ARG A 359 3.80 -17.84 11.02
C ARG A 359 2.85 -17.93 12.19
N GLY A 360 1.99 -16.92 12.34
CA GLY A 360 1.02 -16.80 13.41
C GLY A 360 -0.41 -16.90 12.90
N ARG A 361 -1.28 -17.49 13.71
CA ARG A 361 -2.72 -17.50 13.53
C ARG A 361 -3.34 -16.64 14.62
N LEU A 362 -4.13 -15.65 14.23
CA LEU A 362 -4.85 -14.80 15.14
C LEU A 362 -6.06 -15.54 15.71
N GLN A 363 -6.26 -15.44 17.01
CA GLN A 363 -7.38 -15.98 17.73
C GLN A 363 -8.09 -14.88 18.50
N ARG A 364 -9.40 -14.89 18.48
CA ARG A 364 -10.21 -13.91 19.20
C ARG A 364 -11.10 -14.60 20.20
N ASP A 365 -10.97 -14.22 21.45
CA ASP A 365 -11.89 -14.60 22.53
C ASP A 365 -12.53 -13.35 23.10
N GLY A 366 -13.78 -13.10 22.72
CA GLY A 366 -14.48 -11.85 23.05
C GLY A 366 -13.77 -10.61 22.47
N ALA A 367 -13.28 -9.75 23.35
CA ALA A 367 -12.53 -8.55 23.00
C ALA A 367 -11.00 -8.78 22.93
N GLU A 368 -10.51 -9.89 23.43
CA GLU A 368 -9.08 -10.19 23.48
C GLU A 368 -8.63 -10.81 22.15
N LEU A 369 -7.49 -10.33 21.64
CA LEU A 369 -6.82 -10.85 20.46
C LEU A 369 -5.50 -11.47 20.90
N THR A 370 -5.30 -12.75 20.55
CA THR A 370 -4.06 -13.48 20.79
C THR A 370 -3.49 -14.04 19.49
N VAL A 371 -2.24 -14.47 19.52
CA VAL A 371 -1.59 -15.14 18.39
C VAL A 371 -1.03 -16.48 18.82
N ALA A 372 -1.41 -17.53 18.09
CA ALA A 372 -0.85 -18.87 18.21
C ALA A 372 0.05 -19.19 17.00
N MET A 373 0.90 -20.21 17.10
CA MET A 373 1.73 -20.67 15.98
C MET A 373 0.89 -21.36 14.91
N ALA A 374 1.04 -20.95 13.67
CA ALA A 374 0.42 -21.60 12.51
C ALA A 374 1.29 -22.78 12.04
N GLY A 375 1.13 -23.93 12.67
CA GLY A 375 1.84 -25.17 12.29
C GLY A 375 3.35 -25.13 12.51
N ALA A 376 4.07 -25.99 11.80
CA ALA A 376 5.52 -26.11 11.90
C ALA A 376 6.25 -24.90 11.30
N GLN A 377 7.30 -24.41 11.98
CA GLN A 377 7.99 -23.16 11.65
C GLN A 377 9.23 -23.34 10.76
N GLY A 378 9.38 -24.48 10.07
CA GLY A 378 10.48 -24.70 9.12
C GLY A 378 10.40 -23.81 7.89
N SER A 379 11.55 -23.45 7.29
CA SER A 379 11.63 -22.59 6.10
C SER A 379 11.06 -23.22 4.82
N GLY A 380 10.94 -24.56 4.79
CA GLY A 380 10.35 -25.33 3.69
C GLY A 380 8.85 -25.65 3.88
N VAL A 381 8.23 -25.26 5.02
CA VAL A 381 6.84 -25.64 5.33
C VAL A 381 5.88 -24.58 4.80
N LEU A 382 5.65 -24.60 3.47
CA LEU A 382 4.79 -23.61 2.78
C LEU A 382 3.34 -23.62 3.30
N ARG A 383 2.81 -24.79 3.71
CA ARG A 383 1.47 -24.88 4.30
C ARG A 383 1.27 -23.94 5.48
N SER A 384 2.31 -23.74 6.31
CA SER A 384 2.22 -22.82 7.45
C SER A 384 1.99 -21.35 7.03
N MET A 385 2.38 -20.95 5.81
CA MET A 385 2.05 -19.63 5.26
C MET A 385 0.58 -19.53 4.85
N SER A 386 0.04 -20.61 4.25
CA SER A 386 -1.38 -20.67 3.86
C SER A 386 -2.34 -20.71 5.06
N ASP A 387 -1.87 -21.28 6.18
CA ASP A 387 -2.65 -21.41 7.41
C ASP A 387 -2.52 -20.21 8.35
N ALA A 388 -1.61 -19.26 8.05
CA ALA A 388 -1.31 -18.11 8.90
C ALA A 388 -2.08 -16.86 8.49
N ASP A 389 -2.32 -15.97 9.46
CA ASP A 389 -2.91 -14.63 9.26
C ASP A 389 -1.85 -13.52 9.32
N CYS A 390 -0.69 -13.81 9.91
CA CYS A 390 0.36 -12.82 10.16
C CYS A 390 1.74 -13.46 10.31
N PHE A 391 2.77 -12.62 10.22
CA PHE A 391 4.05 -12.93 10.85
C PHE A 391 4.03 -12.51 12.31
N VAL A 392 4.52 -13.35 13.22
CA VAL A 392 4.99 -12.94 14.55
C VAL A 392 6.44 -12.48 14.38
N VAL A 393 6.71 -11.24 14.72
CA VAL A 393 8.02 -10.60 14.54
C VAL A 393 8.75 -10.57 15.88
N LEU A 394 9.79 -11.40 16.01
CA LEU A 394 10.60 -11.46 17.22
C LEU A 394 11.92 -10.70 17.00
N PRO A 395 12.18 -9.64 17.75
CA PRO A 395 13.38 -8.81 17.57
C PRO A 395 14.69 -9.57 17.87
N GLU A 396 15.81 -8.96 17.51
CA GLU A 396 17.14 -9.58 17.59
C GLU A 396 17.52 -9.99 19.01
N ASP A 397 17.15 -9.20 20.00
CA ASP A 397 17.44 -9.39 21.43
C ASP A 397 16.47 -10.36 22.14
N CYS A 398 15.34 -10.70 21.53
CA CYS A 398 14.40 -11.67 22.10
C CYS A 398 15.08 -13.02 22.26
N THR A 399 14.93 -13.65 23.42
CA THR A 399 15.46 -14.99 23.71
C THR A 399 14.39 -16.05 24.02
N ALA A 400 13.24 -15.60 24.49
CA ALA A 400 12.12 -16.48 24.82
C ALA A 400 10.78 -15.70 24.72
N VAL A 401 9.70 -16.44 24.50
CA VAL A 401 8.31 -15.99 24.58
C VAL A 401 7.53 -16.99 25.39
N GLN A 402 6.70 -16.50 26.31
CA GLN A 402 5.77 -17.29 27.13
C GLN A 402 4.32 -16.89 26.79
N PRO A 403 3.32 -17.76 27.04
CA PRO A 403 1.92 -17.39 26.93
C PRO A 403 1.61 -16.15 27.78
N GLY A 404 0.92 -15.17 27.18
CA GLY A 404 0.61 -13.87 27.81
C GLY A 404 1.62 -12.75 27.54
N ASP A 405 2.83 -13.07 27.06
CA ASP A 405 3.79 -12.04 26.65
C ASP A 405 3.27 -11.24 25.46
N MET A 406 3.61 -9.95 25.42
CA MET A 406 3.31 -9.11 24.26
C MET A 406 4.34 -9.32 23.15
N VAL A 407 3.85 -9.65 21.96
CA VAL A 407 4.68 -9.81 20.75
C VAL A 407 4.13 -8.92 19.64
N PHE A 408 4.99 -8.48 18.73
CA PHE A 408 4.55 -7.76 17.54
C PHE A 408 4.16 -8.73 16.44
N ILE A 409 3.08 -8.41 15.75
CA ILE A 409 2.66 -9.11 14.53
C ILE A 409 2.65 -8.15 13.35
N GLN A 410 2.94 -8.70 12.17
CA GLN A 410 2.74 -8.06 10.87
C GLN A 410 1.63 -8.84 10.15
N PRO A 411 0.40 -8.29 10.04
CA PRO A 411 -0.70 -9.03 9.40
C PRO A 411 -0.45 -9.17 7.90
N PHE A 412 -0.99 -10.23 7.30
CA PHE A 412 -0.90 -10.44 5.85
C PHE A 412 -1.88 -9.55 5.07
N ASN A 413 -2.95 -9.05 5.70
CA ASN A 413 -3.74 -7.96 5.16
C ASN A 413 -2.89 -6.68 5.11
N GLY A 414 -2.69 -6.12 3.92
CA GLY A 414 -1.77 -4.99 3.69
C GLY A 414 -0.41 -5.40 3.13
N LEU A 415 -0.07 -6.69 3.19
CA LEU A 415 0.91 -7.30 2.30
C LEU A 415 0.19 -7.74 1.01
N VAL A 416 0.91 -7.80 -0.10
CA VAL A 416 0.32 -8.26 -1.38
C VAL A 416 -0.09 -9.71 -1.35
#